data_522d639c3d9019653db1755213cf02aa
#
_entry.id   522d639c3d9019653db1755213cf02aa
#
_cell.length_a   1.000
_cell.length_b   1.000
_cell.length_c   1.000
_cell.angle_alpha   90.00
_cell.angle_beta   90.00
_cell.angle_gamma   90.00
#
_symmetry.space_group_name_H-M   'P 1'
#
loop_
_entity.id
_entity.type
_entity.pdbx_description
1 polymer ?
#
loop_
_entity_poly.entity_id
_entity_poly.type
_entity_poly.pdbx_seq_one_letter_code
_entity_poly.pdbx_strand_id
1 'polypeptide(L)'
;SLLQGLELGYRQIDTAQIYDNEAEVGQLMSESGVPRQDIYLTTKVWISEFGPGKVIPSLELSLEKLRTDYLDLALIHWPSPQDEVPMAVYLEQLAEAKAQGLTREIGVSNFTVAQLQQAIEILGRAPSPTSRWRSTPCCKTARWWRSARSTASPSPPICRWPMARCSPSRS
;
A
#
# COMPACT_ATOMS: atom_id res chain seq x y z
N SER A 1 -1.03 -0.76 22.67
CA SER A 1 -0.73 0.52 22.01
C SER A 1 0.34 0.32 20.92
N LEU A 2 0.49 1.27 20.01
CA LEU A 2 1.49 1.22 18.92
C LEU A 2 2.92 1.18 19.50
N LEU A 3 3.20 1.93 20.56
CA LEU A 3 4.50 1.91 21.24
C LEU A 3 4.86 0.50 21.74
N GLN A 4 3.95 -0.19 22.40
CA GLN A 4 4.16 -1.58 22.84
C GLN A 4 4.44 -2.51 21.66
N GLY A 5 3.77 -2.32 20.54
CA GLY A 5 4.04 -3.07 19.32
C GLY A 5 5.48 -2.88 18.84
N LEU A 6 5.95 -1.64 18.78
CA LEU A 6 7.33 -1.32 18.39
C LEU A 6 8.37 -1.86 19.38
N GLU A 7 8.10 -1.78 20.69
CA GLU A 7 8.94 -2.38 21.74
C GLU A 7 9.04 -3.90 21.63
N LEU A 8 7.94 -4.56 21.26
CA LEU A 8 7.89 -6.02 21.03
C LEU A 8 8.54 -6.46 19.71
N GLY A 9 9.02 -5.50 18.89
CA GLY A 9 9.72 -5.79 17.64
C GLY A 9 8.87 -5.75 16.39
N TYR A 10 7.58 -5.35 16.47
CA TYR A 10 6.81 -5.05 15.25
C TYR A 10 7.43 -3.87 14.53
N ARG A 11 7.47 -3.93 13.21
CA ARG A 11 8.07 -2.91 12.35
C ARG A 11 7.18 -2.49 11.20
N GLN A 12 5.98 -3.04 11.09
CA GLN A 12 4.99 -2.67 10.08
C GLN A 12 3.84 -1.93 10.74
N ILE A 13 3.59 -0.72 10.24
CA ILE A 13 2.48 0.15 10.66
C ILE A 13 1.58 0.36 9.45
N ASP A 14 0.30 0.10 9.63
CA ASP A 14 -0.73 0.28 8.60
C ASP A 14 -1.79 1.26 9.14
N THR A 15 -1.90 2.42 8.49
CA THR A 15 -2.91 3.42 8.78
C THR A 15 -3.66 3.85 7.52
N ALA A 16 -4.49 4.86 7.59
CA ALA A 16 -5.20 5.44 6.45
C ALA A 16 -5.68 6.86 6.78
N GLN A 17 -5.84 7.70 5.76
CA GLN A 17 -6.36 9.06 5.90
C GLN A 17 -7.71 9.12 6.62
N ILE A 18 -8.61 8.18 6.31
CA ILE A 18 -9.96 8.12 6.91
C ILE A 18 -9.95 7.78 8.41
N TYR A 19 -8.87 7.20 8.93
CA TYR A 19 -8.82 6.82 10.35
C TYR A 19 -8.57 8.03 11.26
N ASP A 20 -8.18 9.15 10.70
CA ASP A 20 -7.89 10.43 11.39
C ASP A 20 -6.90 10.29 12.57
N ASN A 21 -5.99 9.31 12.46
CA ASN A 21 -4.99 9.01 13.49
C ASN A 21 -3.54 9.14 13.00
N GLU A 22 -3.32 9.62 11.78
CA GLU A 22 -1.97 9.73 11.18
C GLU A 22 -1.04 10.60 12.04
N ALA A 23 -1.55 11.68 12.63
CA ALA A 23 -0.76 12.56 13.49
C ALA A 23 -0.32 11.85 14.79
N GLU A 24 -1.21 11.07 15.40
CA GLU A 24 -0.90 10.25 16.57
C GLU A 24 0.13 9.17 16.22
N VAL A 25 -0.04 8.49 15.08
CA VAL A 25 0.92 7.49 14.59
C VAL A 25 2.30 8.12 14.39
N GLY A 26 2.38 9.31 13.76
CA GLY A 26 3.63 10.04 13.55
C GLY A 26 4.32 10.43 14.86
N GLN A 27 3.54 10.90 15.85
CA GLN A 27 4.05 11.21 17.19
C GLN A 27 4.62 9.95 17.85
N LEU A 28 3.86 8.86 17.90
CA LEU A 28 4.27 7.61 18.55
C LEU A 28 5.48 6.97 17.87
N MET A 29 5.60 7.06 16.55
CA MET A 29 6.81 6.66 15.83
C MET A 29 8.03 7.45 16.27
N SER A 30 7.89 8.77 16.41
CA SER A 30 8.99 9.66 16.87
C SER A 30 9.40 9.35 18.31
N GLU A 31 8.45 9.05 19.19
CA GLU A 31 8.67 8.72 20.60
C GLU A 31 9.26 7.32 20.83
N SER A 32 9.07 6.40 19.88
CA SER A 32 9.51 5.00 20.01
C SER A 32 11.03 4.83 20.00
N GLY A 33 11.78 5.80 19.48
CA GLY A 33 13.22 5.71 19.27
C GLY A 33 13.65 4.71 18.18
N VAL A 34 12.70 4.08 17.48
CA VAL A 34 13.00 3.17 16.36
C VAL A 34 13.35 4.02 15.13
N PRO A 35 14.50 3.77 14.46
CA PRO A 35 14.86 4.49 13.25
C PRO A 35 13.78 4.38 12.17
N ARG A 36 13.44 5.47 11.49
CA ARG A 36 12.39 5.50 10.44
C ARG A 36 12.60 4.43 9.37
N GLN A 37 13.82 4.17 8.99
CA GLN A 37 14.20 3.18 7.98
C GLN A 37 13.89 1.73 8.37
N ASP A 38 13.74 1.46 9.67
CA ASP A 38 13.40 0.14 10.19
C ASP A 38 11.88 -0.08 10.29
N ILE A 39 11.10 0.96 10.03
CA ILE A 39 9.62 0.92 10.04
C ILE A 39 9.11 0.86 8.61
N TYR A 40 8.28 -0.15 8.32
CA TYR A 40 7.51 -0.21 7.08
C TYR A 40 6.16 0.46 7.29
N LEU A 41 6.01 1.67 6.78
CA LEU A 41 4.85 2.53 6.99
C LEU A 41 3.93 2.52 5.77
N THR A 42 2.67 2.17 6.00
CA THR A 42 1.62 2.16 4.99
C THR A 42 0.54 3.18 5.36
N THR A 43 0.11 4.00 4.41
CA THR A 43 -1.14 4.75 4.49
C THR A 43 -1.98 4.56 3.24
N LYS A 44 -3.24 5.01 3.28
CA LYS A 44 -4.22 4.81 2.21
C LYS A 44 -4.91 6.11 1.88
N VAL A 45 -4.94 6.43 0.58
CA VAL A 45 -5.65 7.59 0.04
C VAL A 45 -7.15 7.32 0.09
N TRP A 46 -7.90 8.26 0.64
CA TRP A 46 -9.35 8.14 0.73
C TRP A 46 -10.02 8.63 -0.54
N ILE A 47 -11.25 8.17 -0.77
CA ILE A 47 -12.02 8.44 -2.01
C ILE A 47 -12.29 9.93 -2.27
N SER A 48 -12.35 10.78 -1.23
CA SER A 48 -12.52 12.24 -1.38
C SER A 48 -11.36 12.92 -2.12
N GLU A 49 -10.18 12.27 -2.13
CA GLU A 49 -8.95 12.82 -2.68
C GLU A 49 -8.64 12.34 -4.10
N PHE A 50 -9.58 11.65 -4.77
CA PHE A 50 -9.35 11.10 -6.11
C PHE A 50 -9.44 12.12 -7.25
N GLY A 51 -9.95 13.32 -6.96
CA GLY A 51 -10.05 14.37 -7.97
C GLY A 51 -8.71 14.71 -8.64
N PRO A 52 -8.75 15.30 -9.85
CA PRO A 52 -7.53 15.72 -10.54
C PRO A 52 -6.68 16.65 -9.66
N GLY A 53 -5.39 16.32 -9.50
CA GLY A 53 -4.45 17.11 -8.71
C GLY A 53 -4.62 17.02 -7.19
N LYS A 54 -5.45 16.12 -6.64
CA LYS A 54 -5.69 16.04 -5.20
C LYS A 54 -4.88 14.95 -4.49
N VAL A 55 -4.54 13.85 -5.18
CA VAL A 55 -3.85 12.71 -4.56
C VAL A 55 -2.48 13.12 -4.00
N ILE A 56 -1.70 13.87 -4.76
CA ILE A 56 -0.35 14.29 -4.34
C ILE A 56 -0.42 15.19 -3.11
N PRO A 57 -1.18 16.31 -3.09
CA PRO A 57 -1.31 17.13 -1.89
C PRO A 57 -1.86 16.38 -0.67
N SER A 58 -2.75 15.42 -0.87
CA SER A 58 -3.27 14.60 0.22
C SER A 58 -2.20 13.68 0.83
N LEU A 59 -1.29 13.14 0.01
CA LEU A 59 -0.16 12.36 0.48
C LEU A 59 0.89 13.23 1.17
N GLU A 60 1.15 14.44 0.68
CA GLU A 60 2.03 15.41 1.35
C GLU A 60 1.50 15.75 2.74
N LEU A 61 0.19 16.00 2.88
CA LEU A 61 -0.46 16.21 4.17
C LEU A 61 -0.36 14.98 5.09
N SER A 62 -0.49 13.78 4.54
CA SER A 62 -0.28 12.53 5.30
C SER A 62 1.16 12.43 5.80
N LEU A 63 2.16 12.77 4.97
CA LEU A 63 3.57 12.79 5.37
C LEU A 63 3.85 13.79 6.48
N GLU A 64 3.26 15.00 6.41
CA GLU A 64 3.35 16.00 7.46
C GLU A 64 2.79 15.47 8.79
N LYS A 65 1.58 14.90 8.78
CA LYS A 65 0.94 14.30 9.96
C LYS A 65 1.79 13.15 10.53
N LEU A 66 2.30 12.28 9.66
CA LEU A 66 3.14 11.13 10.02
C LEU A 66 4.58 11.51 10.41
N ARG A 67 4.96 12.79 10.27
CA ARG A 67 6.30 13.34 10.59
C ARG A 67 7.43 12.58 9.88
N THR A 68 7.25 12.33 8.59
CA THR A 68 8.20 11.58 7.76
C THR A 68 8.25 12.13 6.33
N ASP A 69 9.36 11.92 5.66
CA ASP A 69 9.57 12.41 4.29
C ASP A 69 9.11 11.42 3.22
N TYR A 70 8.81 10.17 3.60
CA TYR A 70 8.40 9.14 2.66
C TYR A 70 7.51 8.08 3.32
N LEU A 71 6.69 7.43 2.48
CA LEU A 71 5.97 6.20 2.80
C LEU A 71 6.69 4.98 2.21
N ASP A 72 6.58 3.84 2.85
CA ASP A 72 7.02 2.58 2.25
C ASP A 72 5.98 2.07 1.26
N LEU A 73 4.68 2.28 1.58
CA LEU A 73 3.58 1.89 0.71
C LEU A 73 2.43 2.90 0.80
N ALA A 74 1.98 3.40 -0.35
CA ALA A 74 0.74 4.17 -0.48
C ALA A 74 -0.31 3.33 -1.23
N LEU A 75 -1.50 3.18 -0.66
CA LEU A 75 -2.59 2.42 -1.24
C LEU A 75 -3.76 3.32 -1.62
N ILE A 76 -4.47 2.97 -2.67
CA ILE A 76 -5.86 3.39 -2.85
C ILE A 76 -6.72 2.56 -1.90
N HIS A 77 -7.47 3.21 -1.01
CA HIS A 77 -8.21 2.51 0.05
C HIS A 77 -9.39 1.70 -0.50
N TRP A 78 -10.19 2.31 -1.38
CA TRP A 78 -11.32 1.72 -2.10
C TRP A 78 -11.33 2.20 -3.55
N PRO A 79 -11.90 1.47 -4.49
CA PRO A 79 -12.16 2.02 -5.82
C PRO A 79 -13.16 3.18 -5.73
N SER A 80 -13.15 4.10 -6.72
CA SER A 80 -14.13 5.16 -6.80
C SER A 80 -15.55 4.58 -6.86
N PRO A 81 -16.49 5.03 -5.98
CA PRO A 81 -17.86 4.58 -6.05
C PRO A 81 -18.47 4.90 -7.41
N GLN A 82 -19.13 3.93 -8.03
CA GLN A 82 -19.81 4.08 -9.32
C GLN A 82 -18.95 4.69 -10.44
N ASP A 83 -17.61 4.59 -10.32
CA ASP A 83 -16.62 5.19 -11.22
C ASP A 83 -16.81 6.72 -11.41
N GLU A 84 -17.31 7.42 -10.37
CA GLU A 84 -17.47 8.89 -10.39
C GLU A 84 -16.17 9.61 -10.78
N VAL A 85 -15.03 9.09 -10.32
CA VAL A 85 -13.70 9.50 -10.79
C VAL A 85 -13.09 8.33 -11.56
N PRO A 86 -12.73 8.51 -12.83
CA PRO A 86 -12.10 7.46 -13.63
C PRO A 86 -10.83 6.92 -12.95
N MET A 87 -10.66 5.60 -12.95
CA MET A 87 -9.55 4.92 -12.29
C MET A 87 -8.17 5.45 -12.72
N ALA A 88 -8.02 5.81 -13.99
CA ALA A 88 -6.77 6.37 -14.52
C ALA A 88 -6.37 7.67 -13.79
N VAL A 89 -7.33 8.53 -13.45
CA VAL A 89 -7.06 9.84 -12.85
C VAL A 89 -6.32 9.72 -11.52
N TYR A 90 -6.77 8.87 -10.61
CA TYR A 90 -6.15 8.73 -9.30
C TYR A 90 -4.96 7.75 -9.29
N LEU A 91 -4.94 6.76 -10.19
CA LEU A 91 -3.80 5.84 -10.30
C LEU A 91 -2.57 6.50 -10.95
N GLU A 92 -2.76 7.33 -11.96
CA GLU A 92 -1.66 8.08 -12.57
C GLU A 92 -1.03 9.06 -11.57
N GLN A 93 -1.84 9.77 -10.79
CA GLN A 93 -1.35 10.64 -9.72
C GLN A 93 -0.61 9.84 -8.63
N LEU A 94 -1.08 8.64 -8.28
CA LEU A 94 -0.40 7.76 -7.33
C LEU A 94 0.96 7.29 -7.90
N ALA A 95 1.03 6.98 -9.19
CA ALA A 95 2.29 6.65 -9.86
C ALA A 95 3.25 7.84 -9.91
N GLU A 96 2.73 9.05 -10.10
CA GLU A 96 3.50 10.28 -10.05
C GLU A 96 4.04 10.55 -8.65
N ALA A 97 3.25 10.36 -7.59
CA ALA A 97 3.70 10.45 -6.20
C ALA A 97 4.88 9.51 -5.90
N LYS A 98 4.87 8.31 -6.48
CA LYS A 98 6.01 7.39 -6.44
C LYS A 98 7.23 7.95 -7.19
N ALA A 99 7.03 8.51 -8.36
CA ALA A 99 8.12 9.11 -9.15
C ALA A 99 8.75 10.32 -8.43
N GLN A 100 7.96 11.08 -7.70
CA GLN A 100 8.42 12.20 -6.86
C GLN A 100 9.10 11.75 -5.55
N GLY A 101 9.04 10.44 -5.21
CA GLY A 101 9.67 9.89 -4.01
C GLY A 101 8.84 10.00 -2.73
N LEU A 102 7.56 10.43 -2.80
CA LEU A 102 6.66 10.49 -1.65
C LEU A 102 6.34 9.09 -1.11
N THR A 103 6.40 8.08 -1.95
CA THR A 103 6.24 6.67 -1.57
C THR A 103 7.18 5.75 -2.34
N ARG A 104 7.66 4.70 -1.70
CA ARG A 104 8.52 3.68 -2.33
C ARG A 104 7.73 2.69 -3.18
N GLU A 105 6.56 2.30 -2.68
CA GLU A 105 5.67 1.34 -3.33
C GLU A 105 4.25 1.92 -3.41
N ILE A 106 3.50 1.48 -4.42
CA ILE A 106 2.09 1.85 -4.59
C ILE A 106 1.24 0.61 -4.78
N GLY A 107 -0.03 0.69 -4.45
CA GLY A 107 -0.95 -0.41 -4.62
C GLY A 107 -2.42 -0.02 -4.47
N VAL A 108 -3.27 -1.01 -4.49
CA VAL A 108 -4.72 -0.84 -4.35
C VAL A 108 -5.28 -1.81 -3.31
N SER A 109 -6.36 -1.40 -2.66
CA SER A 109 -7.05 -2.17 -1.64
C SER A 109 -8.54 -2.25 -1.98
N ASN A 110 -9.19 -3.38 -1.64
CA ASN A 110 -10.61 -3.60 -1.86
C ASN A 110 -11.06 -3.59 -3.33
N PHE A 111 -10.17 -3.83 -4.25
CA PHE A 111 -10.46 -3.95 -5.69
C PHE A 111 -10.93 -5.36 -6.04
N THR A 112 -11.88 -5.46 -6.94
CA THR A 112 -12.25 -6.73 -7.58
C THR A 112 -11.14 -7.18 -8.53
N VAL A 113 -11.19 -8.46 -8.95
CA VAL A 113 -10.21 -9.00 -9.91
C VAL A 113 -10.21 -8.19 -11.22
N ALA A 114 -11.39 -7.82 -11.72
CA ALA A 114 -11.50 -7.02 -12.95
C ALA A 114 -10.88 -5.62 -12.79
N GLN A 115 -11.16 -4.95 -11.67
CA GLN A 115 -10.58 -3.65 -11.35
C GLN A 115 -9.06 -3.73 -11.17
N LEU A 116 -8.56 -4.81 -10.56
CA LEU A 116 -7.12 -5.01 -10.43
C LEU A 116 -6.44 -5.20 -11.79
N GLN A 117 -7.05 -5.94 -12.71
CA GLN A 117 -6.55 -6.09 -14.07
C GLN A 117 -6.51 -4.74 -14.80
N GLN A 118 -7.57 -3.96 -14.70
CA GLN A 118 -7.64 -2.62 -15.26
C GLN A 118 -6.58 -1.68 -14.65
N ALA A 119 -6.37 -1.73 -13.35
CA ALA A 119 -5.33 -0.95 -12.68
C ALA A 119 -3.93 -1.30 -13.18
N ILE A 120 -3.64 -2.60 -13.37
CA ILE A 120 -2.36 -3.08 -13.94
C ILE A 120 -2.17 -2.57 -15.37
N GLU A 121 -3.21 -2.57 -16.20
CA GLU A 121 -3.15 -2.05 -17.56
C GLU A 121 -2.87 -0.55 -17.59
N ILE A 122 -3.54 0.23 -16.73
CA ILE A 122 -3.34 1.67 -16.63
C ILE A 122 -1.90 1.98 -16.22
N LEU A 123 -1.41 1.34 -15.17
CA LEU A 123 -0.08 1.60 -14.63
C LEU A 123 1.04 0.97 -15.47
N GLY A 124 0.75 -0.11 -16.22
CA GLY A 124 1.67 -0.69 -17.19
C GLY A 124 1.85 0.17 -18.45
N ARG A 125 0.93 1.09 -18.74
CA ARG A 125 1.04 2.08 -19.82
C ARG A 125 1.74 3.37 -19.39
N ALA A 126 1.82 3.65 -18.08
CA ALA A 126 2.54 4.82 -17.59
C ALA A 126 4.04 4.68 -17.88
N PRO A 127 4.71 5.69 -18.44
CA PRO A 127 6.14 5.68 -18.69
C PRO A 127 6.88 5.80 -17.34
N SER A 128 7.09 4.66 -16.67
CA SER A 128 7.82 4.60 -15.42
C SER A 128 9.13 3.85 -15.61
N PRO A 129 10.30 4.46 -15.29
CA PRO A 129 11.60 3.81 -15.48
C PRO A 129 11.87 2.63 -14.54
N THR A 130 11.04 2.37 -13.54
CA THR A 130 11.28 1.28 -12.57
C THR A 130 9.99 0.76 -11.97
N SER A 131 9.19 0.01 -12.72
CA SER A 131 8.01 -0.66 -12.17
C SER A 131 8.37 -2.03 -11.60
N ARG A 132 8.59 -2.12 -10.31
CA ARG A 132 8.58 -3.41 -9.61
C ARG A 132 7.36 -3.46 -8.70
N TRP A 133 6.26 -4.00 -9.22
CA TRP A 133 5.03 -4.24 -8.47
C TRP A 133 5.24 -5.32 -7.42
N ARG A 134 5.07 -4.98 -6.16
CA ARG A 134 4.88 -5.97 -5.09
C ARG A 134 3.44 -5.86 -4.61
N SER A 135 2.59 -6.79 -5.03
CA SER A 135 1.30 -6.99 -4.38
C SER A 135 1.53 -7.66 -3.04
N THR A 136 1.32 -6.94 -1.94
CA THR A 136 1.19 -7.56 -0.63
C THR A 136 -0.14 -8.30 -0.59
N PRO A 137 -0.16 -9.64 -0.42
CA PRO A 137 -1.42 -10.37 -0.35
C PRO A 137 -2.09 -10.10 0.99
N CYS A 138 -3.18 -9.33 0.99
CA CYS A 138 -4.17 -9.45 2.03
C CYS A 138 -4.79 -10.86 1.91
N CYS A 139 -4.93 -11.56 3.02
CA CYS A 139 -5.10 -13.02 3.20
C CYS A 139 -6.20 -13.77 2.41
N LYS A 140 -6.87 -13.15 1.42
CA LYS A 140 -7.94 -13.77 0.63
C LYS A 140 -7.62 -14.04 -0.85
N THR A 141 -6.45 -13.63 -1.35
CA THR A 141 -6.12 -13.73 -2.79
C THR A 141 -4.95 -14.65 -3.15
N ALA A 142 -4.48 -15.49 -2.24
CA ALA A 142 -3.36 -16.41 -2.47
C ALA A 142 -3.61 -17.44 -3.62
N ARG A 143 -4.83 -17.59 -4.10
CA ARG A 143 -5.19 -18.51 -5.19
C ARG A 143 -4.94 -17.92 -6.58
N TRP A 144 -4.91 -16.59 -6.67
CA TRP A 144 -4.82 -15.89 -7.96
C TRP A 144 -3.38 -15.75 -8.50
N TRP A 145 -2.42 -15.77 -7.61
CA TRP A 145 -1.00 -15.62 -7.96
C TRP A 145 -0.43 -16.74 -8.86
N ARG A 146 -1.08 -17.90 -8.89
CA ARG A 146 -0.58 -19.04 -9.66
C ARG A 146 -0.93 -18.99 -11.15
N SER A 147 -2.00 -18.31 -11.55
CA SER A 147 -2.40 -18.24 -12.96
C SER A 147 -1.70 -17.14 -13.76
N ALA A 148 -1.19 -16.09 -13.10
CA ALA A 148 -0.50 -15.00 -13.77
C ALA A 148 0.98 -15.30 -14.14
N ARG A 149 1.54 -16.43 -13.67
CA ARG A 149 2.95 -16.80 -13.91
C ARG A 149 3.22 -17.58 -15.19
N SER A 150 2.25 -17.77 -16.04
CA SER A 150 2.41 -18.64 -17.23
C SER A 150 3.10 -17.97 -18.42
N THR A 151 3.48 -16.70 -18.35
CA THR A 151 3.99 -15.97 -19.52
C THR A 151 5.32 -15.21 -19.36
N ALA A 152 6.07 -15.35 -18.25
CA ALA A 152 7.41 -14.76 -18.16
C ALA A 152 8.33 -15.53 -17.19
N SER A 153 9.42 -16.07 -17.70
CA SER A 153 10.60 -16.67 -17.04
C SER A 153 11.60 -15.57 -16.60
N PRO A 154 12.61 -15.80 -15.72
CA PRO A 154 12.85 -16.79 -14.68
C PRO A 154 12.96 -16.24 -13.24
N SER A 155 12.93 -17.13 -12.27
CA SER A 155 12.78 -16.98 -10.82
C SER A 155 13.87 -16.18 -10.08
N PRO A 156 13.52 -15.46 -9.00
CA PRO A 156 14.39 -15.24 -7.86
C PRO A 156 13.94 -16.03 -6.61
N PRO A 157 14.77 -16.15 -5.57
CA PRO A 157 14.73 -17.21 -4.58
C PRO A 157 13.60 -17.09 -3.56
N ILE A 158 13.19 -18.25 -3.10
CA ILE A 158 12.08 -18.52 -2.19
C ILE A 158 12.48 -18.14 -0.76
N CYS A 159 11.78 -17.16 -0.14
CA CYS A 159 11.76 -17.04 1.32
C CYS A 159 10.79 -18.09 1.88
N ARG A 160 11.35 -19.12 2.54
CA ARG A 160 10.59 -20.12 3.31
C ARG A 160 10.16 -19.50 4.65
N TRP A 161 8.86 -19.33 4.84
CA TRP A 161 8.27 -19.14 6.16
C TRP A 161 7.61 -20.45 6.62
N PRO A 162 7.75 -20.86 7.89
CA PRO A 162 7.11 -22.07 8.38
C PRO A 162 5.60 -21.87 8.51
N MET A 163 4.83 -22.79 7.92
CA MET A 163 3.39 -22.85 8.07
C MET A 163 3.01 -23.19 9.51
N ALA A 164 2.38 -22.27 10.22
CA ALA A 164 1.63 -22.60 11.42
C ALA A 164 0.38 -23.38 10.99
N ARG A 165 0.21 -24.59 11.54
CA ARG A 165 -0.93 -25.48 11.27
C ARG A 165 -2.19 -24.89 11.92
N CYS A 166 -3.19 -24.54 11.13
CA CYS A 166 -4.56 -24.40 11.60
C CYS A 166 -5.18 -25.79 11.73
N SER A 167 -5.42 -26.23 12.94
CA SER A 167 -6.23 -27.43 13.22
C SER A 167 -7.71 -27.09 13.10
N PRO A 168 -8.55 -27.91 12.47
CA PRO A 168 -10.00 -27.72 12.49
C PRO A 168 -10.56 -28.24 13.81
N SER A 169 -11.23 -27.39 14.59
CA SER A 169 -12.05 -27.82 15.71
C SER A 169 -13.32 -28.49 15.17
N ARG A 170 -13.51 -29.76 15.55
CA ARG A 170 -14.78 -30.49 15.44
C ARG A 170 -15.71 -30.07 16.56
N SER A 171 -16.91 -29.77 16.24
CA SER A 171 -18.20 -30.24 16.79
C SER A 171 -19.33 -29.40 16.26
#